data_fe3a322f198e20cfe333cc139a2fd015
#
_entry.id   fe3a322f198e20cfe333cc139a2fd015
#
_cell.length_a   1.000
_cell.length_b   1.000
_cell.length_c   1.000
_cell.angle_alpha   90.00
_cell.angle_beta   90.00
_cell.angle_gamma   90.00
#
_symmetry.space_group_name_H-M   'P 1'
#
loop_
_entity.id
_entity.type
_entity.pdbx_description
1 polymer ?
#
loop_
_entity_poly.entity_id
_entity_poly.type
_entity_poly.pdbx_seq_one_letter_code
_entity_poly.pdbx_strand_id
1 'polypeptide(L)'
;MKTIIIIGDGMSDRPVARLGGKTPLMVARKPHIDRIAREGRQGRLRTIGETGPADSAVANLAVLGYDASVSKEGRAVLEAASMGVDIEPGDVALRCNLVCLEGPAAEQRIRNHSAGHIATAEAAELIAALEAELGGGRGSEPIRFHAGVSYRHLLVLTGGWASSAVECAPPHDHVGGRAADLLPRPLPDAPAAEKDAAQRTAARLVALHAQAAGILTAHPVNLARRAAGRDEANSIWTWSPGRRPTMPTLRERFGVRGAVISAVDLVMGLGVYAGLDLIRVPGATGLHDTNYEGKAQACLDALIDHDFVYVHVEATDEAAHARDLDLKIRCIEFLDERLVRPILAGLEANNIAAAVAVLPDHPTPVETGQHGRDPVPVAIRRPGDAPDATTGYDEVQAAQGALGLMVGDEFIRRVLA
;
A
#
# COMPACT_ATOMS: atom_id res chain seq x y z
N MET A 1 5.17 -26.62 8.15
CA MET A 1 6.13 -25.71 8.82
C MET A 1 5.55 -24.32 8.76
N LYS A 2 5.67 -23.52 9.83
CA LYS A 2 5.20 -22.13 9.80
C LYS A 2 6.18 -21.26 9.01
N THR A 3 5.69 -20.17 8.43
CA THR A 3 6.51 -19.26 7.60
C THR A 3 6.22 -17.82 7.94
N ILE A 4 7.24 -17.01 8.13
CA ILE A 4 7.14 -15.57 8.40
C ILE A 4 7.97 -14.83 7.35
N ILE A 5 7.36 -13.85 6.69
CA ILE A 5 8.08 -12.87 5.86
C ILE A 5 8.00 -11.52 6.55
N ILE A 6 9.15 -10.91 6.81
CA ILE A 6 9.27 -9.58 7.41
C ILE A 6 9.77 -8.61 6.36
N ILE A 7 8.97 -7.59 6.07
CA ILE A 7 9.31 -6.53 5.14
C ILE A 7 9.70 -5.27 5.90
N GLY A 8 10.91 -4.79 5.67
CA GLY A 8 11.29 -3.41 5.95
C GLY A 8 11.21 -2.62 4.66
N ASP A 9 10.09 -1.93 4.44
CA ASP A 9 9.80 -1.19 3.22
C ASP A 9 10.91 -0.20 2.89
N GLY A 10 11.37 -0.18 1.65
CA GLY A 10 12.42 0.74 1.19
C GLY A 10 13.77 0.63 1.92
N MET A 11 13.99 -0.45 2.71
CA MET A 11 15.13 -0.56 3.65
C MET A 11 16.50 -0.57 2.94
N SER A 12 16.61 -1.17 1.76
CA SER A 12 17.86 -1.18 1.00
C SER A 12 18.18 0.18 0.37
N ASP A 13 19.47 0.38 0.09
CA ASP A 13 20.00 1.65 -0.38
C ASP A 13 21.22 1.44 -1.29
N ARG A 14 21.68 2.53 -1.87
CA ARG A 14 22.97 2.62 -2.56
C ARG A 14 24.05 3.10 -1.59
N PRO A 15 25.35 2.91 -1.91
CA PRO A 15 26.43 3.46 -1.11
C PRO A 15 26.30 4.98 -0.93
N VAL A 16 26.29 5.45 0.32
CA VAL A 16 26.10 6.85 0.70
C VAL A 16 27.45 7.46 1.03
N ALA A 17 27.78 8.60 0.41
CA ALA A 17 29.07 9.28 0.61
C ALA A 17 29.30 9.67 2.09
N ARG A 18 28.28 10.13 2.80
CA ARG A 18 28.32 10.48 4.24
C ARG A 18 28.68 9.28 5.14
N LEU A 19 28.42 8.07 4.67
CA LEU A 19 28.77 6.83 5.39
C LEU A 19 30.09 6.20 4.91
N GLY A 20 30.91 6.97 4.20
CA GLY A 20 32.18 6.44 3.64
C GLY A 20 31.96 5.39 2.56
N GLY A 21 30.92 5.48 1.78
CA GLY A 21 30.59 4.53 0.72
C GLY A 21 29.89 3.25 1.20
N LYS A 22 29.41 3.23 2.44
CA LYS A 22 28.57 2.14 2.98
C LYS A 22 27.07 2.46 2.78
N THR A 23 26.24 1.42 2.82
CA THR A 23 24.79 1.57 2.85
C THR A 23 24.26 1.70 4.28
N PRO A 24 23.03 2.20 4.51
CA PRO A 24 22.38 2.16 5.81
C PRO A 24 22.34 0.75 6.43
N LEU A 25 22.09 -0.29 5.64
CA LEU A 25 22.11 -1.68 6.12
C LEU A 25 23.49 -2.12 6.62
N MET A 26 24.59 -1.65 6.01
CA MET A 26 25.95 -1.98 6.45
C MET A 26 26.30 -1.32 7.79
N VAL A 27 25.72 -0.19 8.14
CA VAL A 27 26.09 0.58 9.34
C VAL A 27 25.10 0.42 10.49
N ALA A 28 23.84 0.09 10.22
CA ALA A 28 22.81 -0.12 11.23
C ALA A 28 23.15 -1.30 12.14
N ARG A 29 22.92 -1.14 13.44
CA ARG A 29 23.05 -2.20 14.43
C ARG A 29 21.82 -3.12 14.38
N LYS A 30 21.95 -4.27 13.75
CA LYS A 30 20.86 -5.22 13.50
C LYS A 30 21.22 -6.69 13.78
N PRO A 31 21.64 -7.03 15.01
CA PRO A 31 22.19 -8.34 15.35
C PRO A 31 21.21 -9.51 15.12
N HIS A 32 19.89 -9.26 15.19
CA HIS A 32 18.87 -10.30 15.02
C HIS A 32 18.58 -10.57 13.54
N ILE A 33 18.56 -9.55 12.69
CA ILE A 33 18.54 -9.70 11.23
C ILE A 33 19.83 -10.37 10.74
N ASP A 34 20.99 -9.92 11.25
CA ASP A 34 22.28 -10.58 10.95
C ASP A 34 22.30 -12.04 11.41
N ARG A 35 21.61 -12.38 12.49
CA ARG A 35 21.44 -13.76 12.93
C ARG A 35 20.65 -14.60 11.92
N ILE A 36 19.52 -14.05 11.38
CA ILE A 36 18.75 -14.72 10.33
C ILE A 36 19.66 -15.01 9.12
N ALA A 37 20.50 -14.04 8.75
CA ALA A 37 21.45 -14.20 7.65
C ALA A 37 22.51 -15.29 7.94
N ARG A 38 23.18 -15.23 9.10
CA ARG A 38 24.24 -16.20 9.48
C ARG A 38 23.74 -17.63 9.67
N GLU A 39 22.52 -17.80 10.18
CA GLU A 39 21.90 -19.11 10.41
C GLU A 39 21.11 -19.61 9.19
N GLY A 40 21.03 -18.81 8.14
CA GLY A 40 20.25 -19.08 6.95
C GLY A 40 21.05 -18.97 5.66
N ARG A 41 20.37 -18.64 4.59
CA ARG A 41 20.95 -18.41 3.27
C ARG A 41 20.52 -17.06 2.74
N GLN A 42 21.40 -16.41 2.00
CA GLN A 42 21.13 -15.13 1.39
C GLN A 42 21.11 -15.18 -0.12
N GLY A 43 20.50 -14.16 -0.72
CA GLY A 43 20.47 -13.88 -2.14
C GLY A 43 19.84 -12.53 -2.41
N ARG A 44 19.46 -12.31 -3.63
CA ARG A 44 18.78 -11.10 -4.06
C ARG A 44 17.49 -11.45 -4.74
N LEU A 45 16.48 -10.57 -4.63
CA LEU A 45 15.21 -10.69 -5.34
C LEU A 45 15.01 -9.49 -6.24
N ARG A 46 14.62 -9.71 -7.51
CA ARG A 46 14.14 -8.65 -8.40
C ARG A 46 12.65 -8.48 -8.20
N THR A 47 12.28 -7.47 -7.44
CA THR A 47 10.88 -7.15 -7.12
C THR A 47 10.27 -6.19 -8.13
N ILE A 48 11.08 -5.33 -8.73
CA ILE A 48 10.67 -4.36 -9.73
C ILE A 48 11.36 -4.67 -11.05
N GLY A 49 10.56 -4.73 -12.13
CA GLY A 49 11.05 -4.95 -13.48
C GLY A 49 11.87 -3.76 -14.02
N GLU A 50 12.53 -3.96 -15.17
CA GLU A 50 13.31 -2.90 -15.82
C GLU A 50 12.43 -1.77 -16.37
N THR A 51 11.18 -2.06 -16.69
CA THR A 51 10.18 -1.12 -17.19
C THR A 51 8.94 -1.11 -16.30
N GLY A 52 8.06 -0.11 -16.46
CA GLY A 52 6.84 0.03 -15.68
C GLY A 52 7.03 0.82 -14.37
N PRO A 53 6.02 0.93 -13.52
CA PRO A 53 6.10 1.67 -12.27
C PRO A 53 7.05 1.01 -11.27
N ALA A 54 7.82 1.82 -10.55
CA ALA A 54 8.59 1.40 -9.38
C ALA A 54 7.80 1.83 -8.14
N ASP A 55 6.92 0.96 -7.68
CA ASP A 55 6.06 1.24 -6.53
C ASP A 55 5.90 0.00 -5.62
N SER A 56 5.44 0.25 -4.39
CA SER A 56 5.27 -0.79 -3.37
C SER A 56 4.23 -1.84 -3.75
N ALA A 57 3.21 -1.50 -4.59
CA ALA A 57 2.23 -2.51 -5.02
C ALA A 57 2.90 -3.57 -5.91
N VAL A 58 3.67 -3.13 -6.90
CA VAL A 58 4.46 -4.02 -7.78
C VAL A 58 5.44 -4.86 -6.98
N ALA A 59 6.18 -4.21 -6.07
CA ALA A 59 7.21 -4.85 -5.29
C ALA A 59 6.64 -5.92 -4.32
N ASN A 60 5.60 -5.59 -3.56
CA ASN A 60 4.96 -6.51 -2.64
C ASN A 60 4.25 -7.68 -3.38
N LEU A 61 3.66 -7.44 -4.57
CA LEU A 61 3.16 -8.53 -5.43
C LEU A 61 4.29 -9.49 -5.83
N ALA A 62 5.44 -8.96 -6.25
CA ALA A 62 6.58 -9.79 -6.62
C ALA A 62 7.12 -10.60 -5.43
N VAL A 63 7.17 -10.03 -4.22
CA VAL A 63 7.51 -10.78 -2.99
C VAL A 63 6.55 -11.93 -2.74
N LEU A 64 5.24 -11.72 -2.95
CA LEU A 64 4.21 -12.76 -2.85
C LEU A 64 4.17 -13.69 -4.08
N GLY A 65 5.07 -13.48 -5.05
CA GLY A 65 5.21 -14.32 -6.24
C GLY A 65 4.14 -14.11 -7.30
N TYR A 66 3.53 -12.92 -7.35
CA TYR A 66 2.60 -12.53 -8.41
C TYR A 66 3.30 -11.68 -9.48
N ASP A 67 2.77 -11.74 -10.68
CA ASP A 67 3.25 -10.89 -11.78
C ASP A 67 2.79 -9.44 -11.59
N ALA A 68 3.64 -8.48 -11.97
CA ALA A 68 3.33 -7.06 -11.91
C ALA A 68 2.10 -6.65 -12.74
N SER A 69 1.69 -7.44 -13.73
CA SER A 69 0.48 -7.18 -14.51
C SER A 69 -0.81 -7.14 -13.67
N VAL A 70 -0.80 -7.81 -12.50
CA VAL A 70 -1.89 -7.76 -11.52
C VAL A 70 -2.03 -6.38 -10.90
N SER A 71 -0.96 -5.58 -10.83
CA SER A 71 -0.95 -4.22 -10.27
C SER A 71 -1.43 -3.13 -11.22
N LYS A 72 -1.82 -3.45 -12.46
CA LYS A 72 -2.33 -2.47 -13.42
C LYS A 72 -3.64 -1.81 -12.99
N GLU A 73 -4.34 -2.44 -12.06
CA GLU A 73 -5.53 -1.88 -11.46
C GLU A 73 -5.18 -0.73 -10.49
N GLY A 74 -6.02 0.28 -10.47
CA GLY A 74 -5.79 1.49 -9.64
C GLY A 74 -5.77 1.19 -8.14
N ARG A 75 -5.11 2.05 -7.36
CA ARG A 75 -4.99 1.92 -5.89
C ARG A 75 -6.34 1.84 -5.16
N ALA A 76 -7.42 2.37 -5.74
CA ALA A 76 -8.75 2.38 -5.11
C ALA A 76 -9.25 0.99 -4.74
N VAL A 77 -9.00 -0.03 -5.57
CA VAL A 77 -9.44 -1.41 -5.28
C VAL A 77 -8.70 -2.02 -4.11
N LEU A 78 -7.43 -1.68 -3.92
CA LEU A 78 -6.63 -2.14 -2.78
C LEU A 78 -7.11 -1.47 -1.48
N GLU A 79 -7.42 -0.18 -1.53
CA GLU A 79 -8.02 0.52 -0.38
C GLU A 79 -9.42 -0.01 -0.07
N ALA A 80 -10.25 -0.31 -1.09
CA ALA A 80 -11.55 -0.94 -0.90
C ALA A 80 -11.41 -2.27 -0.13
N ALA A 81 -10.52 -3.14 -0.58
CA ALA A 81 -10.27 -4.41 0.08
C ALA A 81 -9.78 -4.24 1.53
N SER A 82 -8.86 -3.30 1.78
CA SER A 82 -8.42 -2.96 3.14
C SER A 82 -9.57 -2.45 4.03
N MET A 83 -10.52 -1.69 3.48
CA MET A 83 -11.69 -1.18 4.21
C MET A 83 -12.77 -2.24 4.40
N GLY A 84 -12.62 -3.46 3.86
CA GLY A 84 -13.64 -4.49 3.87
C GLY A 84 -14.80 -4.23 2.90
N VAL A 85 -14.58 -3.38 1.89
CA VAL A 85 -15.52 -3.11 0.80
C VAL A 85 -15.26 -4.11 -0.30
N ASP A 86 -16.21 -5.01 -0.52
CA ASP A 86 -16.12 -5.99 -1.61
C ASP A 86 -16.42 -5.32 -2.97
N ILE A 87 -15.56 -5.57 -3.93
CA ILE A 87 -15.70 -5.09 -5.30
C ILE A 87 -16.04 -6.30 -6.18
N GLU A 88 -17.28 -6.32 -6.68
CA GLU A 88 -17.76 -7.38 -7.52
C GLU A 88 -17.10 -7.39 -8.91
N PRO A 89 -17.06 -8.54 -9.59
CA PRO A 89 -16.59 -8.58 -10.97
C PRO A 89 -17.38 -7.61 -11.87
N GLY A 90 -16.68 -6.72 -12.53
CA GLY A 90 -17.26 -5.67 -13.39
C GLY A 90 -17.45 -4.31 -12.71
N ASP A 91 -17.39 -4.22 -11.40
CA ASP A 91 -17.43 -2.94 -10.69
C ASP A 91 -16.12 -2.16 -10.88
N VAL A 92 -16.22 -0.84 -10.77
CA VAL A 92 -15.06 0.07 -10.80
C VAL A 92 -15.01 0.87 -9.51
N ALA A 93 -13.92 0.71 -8.76
CA ALA A 93 -13.68 1.52 -7.58
C ALA A 93 -12.82 2.74 -7.93
N LEU A 94 -13.11 3.87 -7.30
CA LEU A 94 -12.32 5.09 -7.37
C LEU A 94 -12.05 5.60 -5.95
N ARG A 95 -10.85 6.16 -5.73
CA ARG A 95 -10.64 7.01 -4.58
C ARG A 95 -11.54 8.24 -4.73
N CYS A 96 -12.13 8.67 -3.63
CA CYS A 96 -13.04 9.82 -3.58
C CYS A 96 -12.60 10.74 -2.44
N ASN A 97 -11.83 11.76 -2.76
CA ASN A 97 -11.43 12.74 -1.76
C ASN A 97 -12.54 13.78 -1.55
N LEU A 98 -12.71 14.19 -0.30
CA LEU A 98 -13.37 15.46 0.00
C LEU A 98 -12.34 16.58 -0.16
N VAL A 99 -12.62 17.55 -1.03
CA VAL A 99 -11.72 18.66 -1.36
C VAL A 99 -12.38 20.01 -1.09
N CYS A 100 -11.53 21.04 -0.91
CA CYS A 100 -11.98 22.44 -0.90
C CYS A 100 -11.68 23.09 -2.25
N LEU A 101 -12.73 23.52 -2.96
CA LEU A 101 -12.62 24.36 -4.14
C LEU A 101 -12.91 25.82 -3.77
N GLU A 102 -12.18 26.75 -4.40
CA GLU A 102 -12.38 28.19 -4.22
C GLU A 102 -12.56 28.92 -5.56
N GLY A 103 -13.18 30.09 -5.51
CA GLY A 103 -13.43 30.96 -6.67
C GLY A 103 -14.82 30.80 -7.28
N PRO A 104 -15.14 31.64 -8.29
CA PRO A 104 -16.40 31.55 -9.02
C PRO A 104 -16.54 30.20 -9.74
N ALA A 105 -17.76 29.71 -9.91
CA ALA A 105 -18.06 28.38 -10.45
C ALA A 105 -17.30 28.04 -11.77
N ALA A 106 -17.16 29.00 -12.68
CA ALA A 106 -16.47 28.80 -13.95
C ALA A 106 -14.93 28.76 -13.83
N GLU A 107 -14.37 29.24 -12.73
CA GLU A 107 -12.92 29.40 -12.51
C GLU A 107 -12.44 28.75 -11.21
N GLN A 108 -13.22 27.83 -10.66
CA GLN A 108 -12.87 27.15 -9.42
C GLN A 108 -11.50 26.49 -9.51
N ARG A 109 -10.73 26.61 -8.42
CA ARG A 109 -9.42 25.99 -8.25
C ARG A 109 -9.41 25.08 -7.02
N ILE A 110 -8.57 24.06 -7.06
CA ILE A 110 -8.31 23.21 -5.90
C ILE A 110 -7.53 24.05 -4.86
N ARG A 111 -8.23 24.57 -3.86
CA ARG A 111 -7.60 25.27 -2.73
C ARG A 111 -6.87 24.28 -1.82
N ASN A 112 -7.55 23.16 -1.52
CA ASN A 112 -7.01 22.16 -0.59
C ASN A 112 -7.54 20.77 -0.95
N HIS A 113 -6.63 19.83 -1.23
CA HIS A 113 -6.94 18.45 -1.62
C HIS A 113 -7.49 17.58 -0.48
N SER A 114 -7.43 18.06 0.77
CA SER A 114 -7.81 17.34 1.99
C SER A 114 -8.89 18.07 2.80
N ALA A 115 -9.50 19.14 2.24
CA ALA A 115 -10.44 20.01 2.95
C ALA A 115 -9.90 20.45 4.34
N GLY A 116 -8.59 20.83 4.40
CA GLY A 116 -7.91 21.22 5.63
C GLY A 116 -7.77 20.06 6.62
N HIS A 117 -7.48 18.85 6.13
CA HIS A 117 -7.43 17.62 6.92
C HIS A 117 -8.70 17.42 7.77
N ILE A 118 -9.85 17.45 7.10
CA ILE A 118 -11.16 17.29 7.73
C ILE A 118 -11.17 16.10 8.70
N ALA A 119 -11.79 16.28 9.87
CA ALA A 119 -11.93 15.21 10.86
C ALA A 119 -12.79 14.05 10.33
N THR A 120 -12.42 12.82 10.65
CA THR A 120 -13.11 11.61 10.16
C THR A 120 -14.61 11.63 10.47
N ALA A 121 -15.01 12.12 11.66
CA ALA A 121 -16.42 12.20 12.03
C ALA A 121 -17.20 13.20 11.14
N GLU A 122 -16.66 14.40 10.91
CA GLU A 122 -17.27 15.40 10.02
C GLU A 122 -17.39 14.85 8.57
N ALA A 123 -16.34 14.19 8.09
CA ALA A 123 -16.29 13.61 6.76
C ALA A 123 -17.29 12.46 6.58
N ALA A 124 -17.45 11.62 7.60
CA ALA A 124 -18.41 10.52 7.58
C ALA A 124 -19.85 11.00 7.42
N GLU A 125 -20.24 12.12 8.08
CA GLU A 125 -21.56 12.73 7.91
C GLU A 125 -21.78 13.22 6.47
N LEU A 126 -20.75 13.85 5.86
CA LEU A 126 -20.83 14.34 4.48
C LEU A 126 -20.97 13.18 3.48
N ILE A 127 -20.20 12.12 3.66
CA ILE A 127 -20.27 10.92 2.80
C ILE A 127 -21.60 10.18 2.98
N ALA A 128 -22.12 10.11 4.20
CA ALA A 128 -23.45 9.54 4.45
C ALA A 128 -24.56 10.31 3.72
N ALA A 129 -24.48 11.65 3.68
CA ALA A 129 -25.40 12.47 2.94
C ALA A 129 -25.30 12.22 1.42
N LEU A 130 -24.08 12.09 0.87
CA LEU A 130 -23.88 11.75 -0.54
C LEU A 130 -24.42 10.35 -0.88
N GLU A 131 -24.20 9.35 -0.01
CA GLU A 131 -24.74 8.00 -0.19
C GLU A 131 -26.27 7.99 -0.17
N ALA A 132 -26.89 8.76 0.72
CA ALA A 132 -28.35 8.85 0.82
C ALA A 132 -28.99 9.49 -0.42
N GLU A 133 -28.41 10.58 -0.93
CA GLU A 133 -28.97 11.38 -2.02
C GLU A 133 -28.59 10.86 -3.42
N LEU A 134 -27.34 10.44 -3.61
CA LEU A 134 -26.79 10.08 -4.93
C LEU A 134 -26.46 8.59 -5.07
N GLY A 135 -26.21 7.91 -3.95
CA GLY A 135 -25.76 6.52 -3.89
C GLY A 135 -26.91 5.51 -3.80
N GLY A 136 -26.72 4.48 -2.98
CA GLY A 136 -27.72 3.45 -2.70
C GLY A 136 -27.83 2.38 -3.78
N GLY A 137 -26.97 2.34 -4.78
CA GLY A 137 -26.97 1.33 -5.84
C GLY A 137 -28.23 1.37 -6.71
N ARG A 138 -28.83 2.56 -6.93
CA ARG A 138 -30.11 2.72 -7.66
C ARG A 138 -29.89 3.21 -9.09
N GLY A 139 -30.86 2.94 -9.95
CA GLY A 139 -30.91 3.42 -11.34
C GLY A 139 -30.11 2.55 -12.31
N SER A 140 -29.92 3.07 -13.52
CA SER A 140 -29.19 2.38 -14.60
C SER A 140 -27.68 2.48 -14.49
N GLU A 141 -27.19 3.41 -13.68
CA GLU A 141 -25.78 3.68 -13.40
C GLU A 141 -25.56 3.72 -11.88
N PRO A 142 -25.75 2.57 -11.20
CA PRO A 142 -25.72 2.52 -9.75
C PRO A 142 -24.33 2.80 -9.19
N ILE A 143 -24.29 3.53 -8.08
CA ILE A 143 -23.06 3.93 -7.38
C ILE A 143 -23.21 3.76 -5.88
N ARG A 144 -22.08 3.63 -5.17
CA ARG A 144 -22.03 3.61 -3.71
C ARG A 144 -20.87 4.45 -3.20
N PHE A 145 -21.10 5.21 -2.16
CA PHE A 145 -20.08 5.93 -1.42
C PHE A 145 -19.74 5.17 -0.14
N HIS A 146 -18.44 5.04 0.15
CA HIS A 146 -17.95 4.40 1.37
C HIS A 146 -17.05 5.38 2.14
N ALA A 147 -17.41 5.63 3.39
CA ALA A 147 -16.62 6.50 4.25
C ALA A 147 -15.30 5.82 4.67
N GLY A 148 -14.23 6.56 4.52
CA GLY A 148 -12.89 6.17 4.98
C GLY A 148 -12.39 7.12 6.08
N VAL A 149 -11.10 7.40 6.11
CA VAL A 149 -10.46 8.21 7.14
C VAL A 149 -10.17 9.62 6.63
N SER A 150 -10.54 10.64 7.42
CA SER A 150 -10.34 12.05 7.11
C SER A 150 -10.98 12.40 5.75
N TYR A 151 -10.22 12.91 4.81
CA TYR A 151 -10.68 13.30 3.47
C TYR A 151 -10.71 12.14 2.45
N ARG A 152 -10.22 10.95 2.81
CA ARG A 152 -10.06 9.80 1.91
C ARG A 152 -11.24 8.85 2.02
N HIS A 153 -11.98 8.70 0.95
CA HIS A 153 -13.17 7.85 0.84
C HIS A 153 -13.12 7.06 -0.47
N LEU A 154 -14.11 6.20 -0.68
CA LEU A 154 -14.26 5.44 -1.91
C LEU A 154 -15.60 5.75 -2.58
N LEU A 155 -15.58 5.72 -3.90
CA LEU A 155 -16.74 5.65 -4.78
C LEU A 155 -16.65 4.33 -5.54
N VAL A 156 -17.71 3.54 -5.51
CA VAL A 156 -17.82 2.29 -6.29
C VAL A 156 -18.93 2.45 -7.31
N LEU A 157 -18.59 2.27 -8.58
CA LEU A 157 -19.53 2.22 -9.70
C LEU A 157 -19.92 0.75 -9.88
N THR A 158 -21.14 0.38 -9.47
CA THR A 158 -21.56 -1.01 -9.36
C THR A 158 -22.40 -1.46 -10.56
N GLY A 159 -22.48 -2.78 -10.81
CA GLY A 159 -23.35 -3.36 -11.84
C GLY A 159 -22.77 -3.37 -13.25
N GLY A 160 -21.46 -3.21 -13.40
CA GLY A 160 -20.75 -3.51 -14.66
C GLY A 160 -20.95 -2.51 -15.81
N TRP A 161 -21.59 -1.37 -15.58
CA TRP A 161 -21.83 -0.35 -16.62
C TRP A 161 -20.62 0.55 -16.89
N ALA A 162 -19.71 0.66 -15.92
CA ALA A 162 -18.57 1.57 -15.93
C ALA A 162 -17.31 0.94 -16.53
N SER A 163 -16.39 1.79 -16.98
CA SER A 163 -15.04 1.40 -17.37
C SER A 163 -14.00 2.08 -16.50
N SER A 164 -12.91 1.37 -16.16
CA SER A 164 -11.73 1.94 -15.52
C SER A 164 -10.83 2.71 -16.50
N ALA A 165 -11.09 2.65 -17.81
CA ALA A 165 -10.34 3.36 -18.83
C ALA A 165 -10.68 4.88 -18.87
N VAL A 166 -10.61 5.52 -17.71
CA VAL A 166 -10.81 6.97 -17.53
C VAL A 166 -9.59 7.59 -16.86
N GLU A 167 -9.17 8.73 -17.36
CA GLU A 167 -8.10 9.53 -16.78
C GLU A 167 -8.71 10.45 -15.71
N CYS A 168 -8.16 10.39 -14.52
CA CYS A 168 -8.58 11.18 -13.38
C CYS A 168 -7.34 11.75 -12.67
N ALA A 169 -7.20 13.07 -12.65
CA ALA A 169 -6.05 13.76 -12.07
C ALA A 169 -6.03 13.63 -10.53
N PRO A 170 -4.89 13.23 -9.90
CA PRO A 170 -4.77 13.22 -8.45
C PRO A 170 -4.83 14.64 -7.87
N PRO A 171 -5.72 14.95 -6.91
CA PRO A 171 -5.93 16.34 -6.48
C PRO A 171 -4.74 16.96 -5.72
N HIS A 172 -3.90 16.14 -5.10
CA HIS A 172 -2.72 16.59 -4.36
C HIS A 172 -1.59 17.09 -5.26
N ASP A 173 -1.52 16.62 -6.51
CA ASP A 173 -0.52 17.05 -7.49
C ASP A 173 -0.93 18.38 -8.18
N HIS A 174 -2.17 18.81 -7.97
CA HIS A 174 -2.78 19.91 -8.71
C HIS A 174 -3.38 21.01 -7.82
N VAL A 175 -2.84 21.19 -6.61
CA VAL A 175 -3.27 22.30 -5.73
C VAL A 175 -3.00 23.63 -6.42
N GLY A 176 -4.01 24.51 -6.44
CA GLY A 176 -4.03 25.77 -7.22
C GLY A 176 -4.44 25.58 -8.68
N GLY A 177 -4.53 24.36 -9.18
CA GLY A 177 -4.99 24.05 -10.54
C GLY A 177 -6.47 24.36 -10.75
N ARG A 178 -6.86 24.74 -11.99
CA ARG A 178 -8.25 25.00 -12.36
C ARG A 178 -9.00 23.68 -12.43
N ALA A 179 -10.07 23.56 -11.65
CA ALA A 179 -10.84 22.32 -11.52
C ALA A 179 -11.39 21.82 -12.87
N ALA A 180 -11.87 22.72 -13.72
CA ALA A 180 -12.44 22.38 -15.03
C ALA A 180 -11.43 21.67 -15.98
N ASP A 181 -10.14 21.98 -15.86
CA ASP A 181 -9.10 21.40 -16.72
C ASP A 181 -8.67 20.00 -16.28
N LEU A 182 -9.09 19.59 -15.08
CA LEU A 182 -8.67 18.36 -14.37
C LEU A 182 -9.82 17.35 -14.22
N LEU A 183 -10.99 17.64 -14.78
CA LEU A 183 -12.17 16.76 -14.70
C LEU A 183 -11.90 15.41 -15.37
N PRO A 184 -12.56 14.34 -14.92
CA PRO A 184 -12.45 13.01 -15.52
C PRO A 184 -12.73 13.02 -17.02
N ARG A 185 -11.88 12.30 -17.79
CA ARG A 185 -12.03 12.12 -19.25
C ARG A 185 -11.68 10.70 -19.65
N PRO A 186 -12.21 10.20 -20.80
CA PRO A 186 -11.81 8.88 -21.29
C PRO A 186 -10.31 8.86 -21.59
N LEU A 187 -9.64 7.72 -21.34
CA LEU A 187 -8.26 7.54 -21.77
C LEU A 187 -8.21 7.58 -23.32
N PRO A 188 -7.23 8.30 -23.91
CA PRO A 188 -7.09 8.38 -25.37
C PRO A 188 -6.88 7.02 -26.04
N ASP A 189 -6.19 6.12 -25.34
CA ASP A 189 -5.86 4.74 -25.73
C ASP A 189 -6.80 3.68 -25.15
N ALA A 190 -7.99 4.08 -24.69
CA ALA A 190 -9.00 3.15 -24.19
C ALA A 190 -9.27 2.02 -25.22
N PRO A 191 -9.33 0.75 -24.76
CA PRO A 191 -9.66 -0.38 -25.61
C PRO A 191 -10.94 -0.12 -26.42
N ALA A 192 -10.97 -0.49 -27.70
CA ALA A 192 -12.11 -0.22 -28.57
C ALA A 192 -13.46 -0.71 -27.98
N ALA A 193 -13.45 -1.86 -27.31
CA ALA A 193 -14.63 -2.41 -26.66
C ALA A 193 -15.10 -1.61 -25.42
N GLU A 194 -14.25 -0.76 -24.85
CA GLU A 194 -14.53 0.02 -23.65
C GLU A 194 -14.77 1.51 -23.92
N LYS A 195 -14.56 2.00 -25.13
CA LYS A 195 -14.64 3.44 -25.46
C LYS A 195 -15.97 4.06 -25.04
N ASP A 196 -17.08 3.43 -25.38
CA ASP A 196 -18.43 3.96 -25.03
C ASP A 196 -18.68 3.92 -23.52
N ALA A 197 -18.22 2.88 -22.84
CA ALA A 197 -18.30 2.78 -21.38
C ALA A 197 -17.41 3.83 -20.71
N ALA A 198 -16.19 4.04 -21.21
CA ALA A 198 -15.27 5.06 -20.70
C ALA A 198 -15.85 6.47 -20.86
N GLN A 199 -16.46 6.76 -22.03
CA GLN A 199 -17.14 8.05 -22.28
C GLN A 199 -18.29 8.27 -21.29
N ARG A 200 -19.16 7.25 -21.09
CA ARG A 200 -20.26 7.33 -20.13
C ARG A 200 -19.74 7.50 -18.70
N THR A 201 -18.71 6.75 -18.31
CA THR A 201 -18.11 6.83 -16.98
C THR A 201 -17.59 8.23 -16.70
N ALA A 202 -16.78 8.80 -17.61
CA ALA A 202 -16.26 10.15 -17.48
C ALA A 202 -17.38 11.19 -17.34
N ALA A 203 -18.40 11.14 -18.22
CA ALA A 203 -19.55 12.04 -18.16
C ALA A 203 -20.32 11.92 -16.84
N ARG A 204 -20.52 10.69 -16.35
CA ARG A 204 -21.20 10.43 -15.07
C ARG A 204 -20.40 10.98 -13.88
N LEU A 205 -19.09 10.81 -13.86
CA LEU A 205 -18.22 11.33 -12.80
C LEU A 205 -18.24 12.86 -12.78
N VAL A 206 -18.18 13.53 -13.94
CA VAL A 206 -18.32 15.01 -14.04
C VAL A 206 -19.66 15.47 -13.49
N ALA A 207 -20.76 14.83 -13.89
CA ALA A 207 -22.09 15.16 -13.37
C ALA A 207 -22.17 14.93 -11.86
N LEU A 208 -21.54 13.88 -11.36
CA LEU A 208 -21.51 13.52 -9.93
C LEU A 208 -20.77 14.58 -9.10
N HIS A 209 -19.64 15.10 -9.59
CA HIS A 209 -18.93 16.20 -8.92
C HIS A 209 -19.83 17.42 -8.75
N ALA A 210 -20.58 17.80 -9.79
CA ALA A 210 -21.50 18.94 -9.73
C ALA A 210 -22.68 18.69 -8.76
N GLN A 211 -23.28 17.49 -8.80
CA GLN A 211 -24.37 17.11 -7.89
C GLN A 211 -23.90 17.10 -6.43
N ALA A 212 -22.74 16.50 -6.17
CA ALA A 212 -22.15 16.46 -4.83
C ALA A 212 -21.87 17.86 -4.28
N ALA A 213 -21.34 18.78 -5.10
CA ALA A 213 -21.08 20.15 -4.69
C ALA A 213 -22.36 20.87 -4.19
N GLY A 214 -23.51 20.63 -4.84
CA GLY A 214 -24.79 21.17 -4.40
C GLY A 214 -25.22 20.71 -3.01
N ILE A 215 -25.05 19.41 -2.73
CA ILE A 215 -25.37 18.80 -1.43
C ILE A 215 -24.39 19.29 -0.35
N LEU A 216 -23.10 19.18 -0.64
CA LEU A 216 -22.02 19.46 0.32
C LEU A 216 -22.01 20.93 0.76
N THR A 217 -22.21 21.88 -0.16
CA THR A 217 -22.18 23.32 0.15
C THR A 217 -23.29 23.72 1.12
N ALA A 218 -24.44 23.05 1.08
CA ALA A 218 -25.60 23.33 1.95
C ALA A 218 -25.56 22.51 3.26
N HIS A 219 -24.65 21.54 3.39
CA HIS A 219 -24.63 20.63 4.54
C HIS A 219 -24.23 21.35 5.84
N PRO A 220 -24.88 21.05 7.00
CA PRO A 220 -24.60 21.70 8.28
C PRO A 220 -23.14 21.67 8.70
N VAL A 221 -22.42 20.56 8.46
CA VAL A 221 -20.97 20.45 8.72
C VAL A 221 -20.19 21.55 7.99
N ASN A 222 -20.44 21.76 6.70
CA ASN A 222 -19.73 22.79 5.92
C ASN A 222 -20.16 24.21 6.31
N LEU A 223 -21.43 24.43 6.67
CA LEU A 223 -21.87 25.72 7.21
C LEU A 223 -21.14 26.06 8.52
N ALA A 224 -20.97 25.07 9.41
CA ALA A 224 -20.22 25.24 10.65
C ALA A 224 -18.72 25.48 10.39
N ARG A 225 -18.12 24.75 9.44
CA ARG A 225 -16.70 24.93 9.03
C ARG A 225 -16.47 26.33 8.47
N ARG A 226 -17.36 26.80 7.59
CA ARG A 226 -17.32 28.17 7.04
C ARG A 226 -17.41 29.23 8.13
N ALA A 227 -18.36 29.07 9.07
CA ALA A 227 -18.52 29.99 10.20
C ALA A 227 -17.30 30.04 11.10
N ALA A 228 -16.55 28.93 11.20
CA ALA A 228 -15.31 28.81 11.95
C ALA A 228 -14.05 29.21 11.14
N GLY A 229 -14.19 29.72 9.91
CA GLY A 229 -13.06 30.08 9.05
C GLY A 229 -12.19 28.90 8.60
N ARG A 230 -12.74 27.67 8.63
CA ARG A 230 -12.07 26.45 8.18
C ARG A 230 -12.39 26.15 6.71
N ASP A 231 -11.50 25.47 6.01
CA ASP A 231 -11.74 24.98 4.66
C ASP A 231 -12.97 24.07 4.64
N GLU A 232 -13.90 24.35 3.73
CA GLU A 232 -15.09 23.53 3.51
C GLU A 232 -14.72 22.30 2.67
N ALA A 233 -15.33 21.17 2.94
CA ALA A 233 -15.32 20.00 2.07
C ALA A 233 -16.46 20.14 1.04
N ASN A 234 -16.33 21.12 0.15
CA ASN A 234 -17.44 21.58 -0.71
C ASN A 234 -17.52 20.84 -2.06
N SER A 235 -16.62 19.91 -2.32
CA SER A 235 -16.66 19.03 -3.50
C SER A 235 -16.07 17.67 -3.21
N ILE A 236 -16.42 16.69 -4.03
CA ILE A 236 -15.70 15.43 -4.13
C ILE A 236 -14.68 15.51 -5.25
N TRP A 237 -13.65 14.65 -5.17
CA TRP A 237 -12.67 14.48 -6.23
C TRP A 237 -12.36 13.00 -6.42
N THR A 238 -12.78 12.45 -7.57
CA THR A 238 -12.60 11.03 -7.89
C THR A 238 -11.34 10.81 -8.69
N TRP A 239 -10.55 9.78 -8.33
CA TRP A 239 -9.28 9.48 -8.99
C TRP A 239 -8.83 8.03 -8.75
N SER A 240 -7.78 7.58 -9.47
CA SER A 240 -7.24 6.22 -9.37
C SER A 240 -8.29 5.12 -9.60
N PRO A 241 -9.02 5.14 -10.73
CA PRO A 241 -9.99 4.10 -11.05
C PRO A 241 -9.31 2.74 -11.17
N GLY A 242 -10.02 1.68 -10.77
CA GLY A 242 -9.54 0.31 -10.93
C GLY A 242 -10.65 -0.71 -10.74
N ARG A 243 -10.40 -1.93 -11.21
CA ARG A 243 -11.25 -3.12 -11.06
C ARG A 243 -10.60 -4.11 -10.11
N ARG A 244 -11.40 -5.00 -9.55
CA ARG A 244 -10.89 -6.12 -8.75
C ARG A 244 -9.84 -6.90 -9.56
N PRO A 245 -8.61 -7.06 -9.07
CA PRO A 245 -7.60 -7.86 -9.76
C PRO A 245 -8.01 -9.34 -9.76
N THR A 246 -7.80 -10.00 -10.90
CA THR A 246 -7.99 -11.46 -10.99
C THR A 246 -6.67 -12.13 -10.68
N MET A 247 -6.55 -12.67 -9.46
CA MET A 247 -5.36 -13.37 -9.03
C MET A 247 -5.72 -14.57 -8.15
N PRO A 248 -5.05 -15.73 -8.35
CA PRO A 248 -5.27 -16.89 -7.47
C PRO A 248 -4.71 -16.58 -6.08
N THR A 249 -5.40 -17.02 -5.03
CA THR A 249 -4.96 -16.85 -3.65
C THR A 249 -3.70 -17.67 -3.34
N LEU A 250 -2.97 -17.32 -2.27
CA LEU A 250 -1.82 -18.14 -1.80
C LEU A 250 -2.29 -19.55 -1.38
N ARG A 251 -3.52 -19.68 -0.90
CA ARG A 251 -4.11 -20.98 -0.59
C ARG A 251 -4.30 -21.83 -1.83
N GLU A 252 -4.78 -21.25 -2.93
CA GLU A 252 -4.96 -21.97 -4.20
C GLU A 252 -3.60 -22.32 -4.84
N ARG A 253 -2.61 -21.44 -4.73
CA ARG A 253 -1.27 -21.63 -5.32
C ARG A 253 -0.38 -22.58 -4.53
N PHE A 254 -0.40 -22.46 -3.21
CA PHE A 254 0.58 -23.10 -2.34
C PHE A 254 -0.03 -23.89 -1.17
N GLY A 255 -1.36 -23.91 -1.04
CA GLY A 255 -2.07 -24.63 0.01
C GLY A 255 -1.93 -24.01 1.41
N VAL A 256 -1.42 -22.77 1.54
CA VAL A 256 -1.16 -22.13 2.83
C VAL A 256 -2.30 -21.21 3.25
N ARG A 257 -2.69 -21.25 4.52
CA ARG A 257 -3.52 -20.25 5.16
C ARG A 257 -2.62 -19.19 5.79
N GLY A 258 -2.84 -17.93 5.43
CA GLY A 258 -1.96 -16.87 5.89
C GLY A 258 -2.67 -15.65 6.42
N ALA A 259 -1.89 -14.78 7.08
CA ALA A 259 -2.31 -13.47 7.56
C ALA A 259 -1.33 -12.38 7.11
N VAL A 260 -1.83 -11.13 6.99
CA VAL A 260 -1.05 -9.93 6.73
C VAL A 260 -1.19 -8.94 7.87
N ILE A 261 -0.06 -8.40 8.30
CA ILE A 261 0.08 -7.37 9.35
C ILE A 261 0.75 -6.16 8.74
N SER A 262 0.01 -5.07 8.54
CA SER A 262 0.52 -3.81 8.01
C SER A 262 -0.26 -2.64 8.59
N ALA A 263 0.28 -1.43 8.49
CA ALA A 263 -0.45 -0.18 8.72
C ALA A 263 -0.83 0.51 7.40
N VAL A 264 -0.39 -0.04 6.26
CA VAL A 264 -0.55 0.54 4.92
C VAL A 264 -1.69 -0.16 4.20
N ASP A 265 -2.72 0.59 3.84
CA ASP A 265 -3.93 0.05 3.19
C ASP A 265 -3.63 -0.67 1.87
N LEU A 266 -2.63 -0.21 1.13
CA LEU A 266 -2.18 -0.85 -0.11
C LEU A 266 -1.72 -2.29 0.15
N VAL A 267 -0.85 -2.50 1.14
CA VAL A 267 -0.32 -3.84 1.49
C VAL A 267 -1.42 -4.72 2.08
N MET A 268 -2.29 -4.12 2.91
CA MET A 268 -3.47 -4.82 3.46
C MET A 268 -4.40 -5.30 2.34
N GLY A 269 -4.70 -4.43 1.37
CA GLY A 269 -5.54 -4.77 0.22
C GLY A 269 -4.94 -5.86 -0.67
N LEU A 270 -3.63 -5.81 -0.93
CA LEU A 270 -2.92 -6.90 -1.61
C LEU A 270 -3.06 -8.21 -0.84
N GLY A 271 -2.93 -8.16 0.49
CA GLY A 271 -3.15 -9.32 1.36
C GLY A 271 -4.54 -9.93 1.17
N VAL A 272 -5.60 -9.10 1.15
CA VAL A 272 -6.98 -9.59 0.90
C VAL A 272 -7.07 -10.33 -0.42
N TYR A 273 -6.57 -9.75 -1.52
CA TYR A 273 -6.64 -10.39 -2.83
C TYR A 273 -5.74 -11.63 -2.93
N ALA A 274 -4.65 -11.69 -2.15
CA ALA A 274 -3.85 -12.88 -1.99
C ALA A 274 -4.51 -13.96 -1.10
N GLY A 275 -5.68 -13.68 -0.51
CA GLY A 275 -6.43 -14.59 0.36
C GLY A 275 -5.87 -14.69 1.77
N LEU A 276 -5.22 -13.60 2.26
CA LEU A 276 -4.70 -13.49 3.61
C LEU A 276 -5.72 -12.83 4.55
N ASP A 277 -5.80 -13.33 5.77
CA ASP A 277 -6.59 -12.72 6.83
C ASP A 277 -5.90 -11.41 7.29
N LEU A 278 -6.69 -10.32 7.44
CA LEU A 278 -6.16 -9.02 7.87
C LEU A 278 -6.02 -8.95 9.39
N ILE A 279 -4.84 -8.59 9.88
CA ILE A 279 -4.60 -8.34 11.30
C ILE A 279 -4.24 -6.86 11.49
N ARG A 280 -5.15 -6.11 12.12
CA ARG A 280 -4.93 -4.71 12.47
C ARG A 280 -4.36 -4.60 13.87
N VAL A 281 -3.24 -3.92 14.00
CA VAL A 281 -2.54 -3.73 15.28
C VAL A 281 -2.83 -2.32 15.79
N PRO A 282 -3.41 -2.17 16.99
CA PRO A 282 -3.60 -0.86 17.61
C PRO A 282 -2.29 -0.08 17.73
N GLY A 283 -2.29 1.19 17.30
CA GLY A 283 -1.09 2.03 17.31
C GLY A 283 -0.08 1.72 16.21
N ALA A 284 -0.39 0.83 15.27
CA ALA A 284 0.41 0.67 14.08
C ALA A 284 0.20 1.87 13.14
N THR A 285 1.30 2.48 12.70
CA THR A 285 1.37 3.59 11.75
C THR A 285 2.31 3.24 10.60
N GLY A 286 2.34 4.06 9.53
CA GLY A 286 3.37 4.01 8.50
C GLY A 286 4.69 4.68 8.91
N LEU A 287 4.76 5.31 10.10
CA LEU A 287 5.88 6.14 10.53
C LEU A 287 6.83 5.39 11.49
N HIS A 288 7.92 6.06 11.86
CA HIS A 288 8.96 5.52 12.75
C HIS A 288 8.48 5.21 14.19
N ASP A 289 7.37 5.77 14.61
CA ASP A 289 6.74 5.56 15.92
C ASP A 289 5.71 4.41 15.93
N THR A 290 5.62 3.66 14.84
CA THR A 290 4.71 2.51 14.72
C THR A 290 4.87 1.53 15.89
N ASN A 291 3.78 0.82 16.23
CA ASN A 291 3.80 -0.21 17.29
C ASN A 291 4.47 -1.51 16.79
N TYR A 292 5.81 -1.53 16.81
CA TYR A 292 6.62 -2.70 16.41
C TYR A 292 6.34 -3.93 17.28
N GLU A 293 6.29 -3.74 18.60
CA GLU A 293 6.04 -4.79 19.59
C GLU A 293 4.65 -5.41 19.40
N GLY A 294 3.65 -4.57 19.16
CA GLY A 294 2.30 -5.04 18.84
C GLY A 294 2.25 -5.84 17.54
N LYS A 295 3.00 -5.45 16.50
CA LYS A 295 3.13 -6.24 15.27
C LYS A 295 3.83 -7.57 15.50
N ALA A 296 4.88 -7.60 16.35
CA ALA A 296 5.58 -8.83 16.70
C ALA A 296 4.66 -9.80 17.45
N GLN A 297 3.91 -9.32 18.44
CA GLN A 297 2.96 -10.14 19.19
C GLN A 297 1.85 -10.67 18.27
N ALA A 298 1.27 -9.81 17.44
CA ALA A 298 0.25 -10.21 16.47
C ALA A 298 0.76 -11.26 15.47
N CYS A 299 2.04 -11.19 15.08
CA CYS A 299 2.66 -12.22 14.25
C CYS A 299 2.72 -13.58 14.96
N LEU A 300 3.15 -13.61 16.22
CA LEU A 300 3.21 -14.85 17.02
C LEU A 300 1.82 -15.43 17.28
N ASP A 301 0.84 -14.60 17.60
CA ASP A 301 -0.54 -15.02 17.83
C ASP A 301 -1.16 -15.58 16.55
N ALA A 302 -0.89 -14.96 15.40
CA ALA A 302 -1.38 -15.43 14.11
C ALA A 302 -0.87 -16.84 13.77
N LEU A 303 0.33 -17.22 14.19
CA LEU A 303 0.89 -18.55 13.92
C LEU A 303 0.12 -19.70 14.60
N ILE A 304 -0.79 -19.41 15.53
CA ILE A 304 -1.66 -20.43 16.13
C ILE A 304 -2.56 -21.04 15.06
N ASP A 305 -3.18 -20.19 14.25
CA ASP A 305 -4.20 -20.58 13.27
C ASP A 305 -3.73 -20.48 11.80
N HIS A 306 -2.58 -19.82 11.54
CA HIS A 306 -2.06 -19.59 10.20
C HIS A 306 -0.73 -20.30 9.98
N ASP A 307 -0.47 -20.69 8.73
CA ASP A 307 0.79 -21.31 8.31
C ASP A 307 1.79 -20.25 7.81
N PHE A 308 1.28 -19.08 7.41
CA PHE A 308 2.04 -18.01 6.78
C PHE A 308 1.65 -16.65 7.38
N VAL A 309 2.63 -15.83 7.74
CA VAL A 309 2.43 -14.47 8.21
C VAL A 309 3.32 -13.50 7.45
N TYR A 310 2.70 -12.49 6.84
CA TYR A 310 3.37 -11.39 6.15
C TYR A 310 3.35 -10.16 7.05
N VAL A 311 4.51 -9.73 7.55
CA VAL A 311 4.65 -8.59 8.46
C VAL A 311 5.35 -7.46 7.74
N HIS A 312 4.69 -6.32 7.64
CA HIS A 312 5.17 -5.16 6.91
C HIS A 312 5.38 -3.94 7.81
N VAL A 313 6.51 -3.24 7.62
CA VAL A 313 6.88 -2.00 8.31
C VAL A 313 7.35 -0.97 7.30
N GLU A 314 6.63 0.13 7.19
CA GLU A 314 6.83 1.23 6.23
C GLU A 314 7.95 2.20 6.64
N ALA A 315 8.25 2.29 7.93
CA ALA A 315 9.04 3.36 8.56
C ALA A 315 10.38 3.67 7.87
N THR A 316 11.06 2.69 7.28
CA THR A 316 12.34 2.87 6.59
C THR A 316 12.18 3.59 5.26
N ASP A 317 11.05 3.36 4.56
CA ASP A 317 10.73 4.02 3.31
C ASP A 317 10.36 5.49 3.51
N GLU A 318 9.49 5.77 4.48
CA GLU A 318 9.11 7.14 4.84
C GLU A 318 10.32 7.98 5.27
N ALA A 319 11.26 7.40 6.04
CA ALA A 319 12.50 8.06 6.39
C ALA A 319 13.37 8.37 5.16
N ALA A 320 13.40 7.45 4.18
CA ALA A 320 14.12 7.63 2.92
C ALA A 320 13.47 8.69 2.03
N HIS A 321 12.14 8.72 1.93
CA HIS A 321 11.40 9.77 1.22
C HIS A 321 11.62 11.15 1.82
N ALA A 322 11.71 11.23 3.15
CA ALA A 322 12.11 12.46 3.86
C ALA A 322 13.59 12.81 3.70
N ARG A 323 14.40 11.94 3.06
CA ARG A 323 15.86 12.06 2.94
C ARG A 323 16.59 12.18 4.29
N ASP A 324 16.02 11.57 5.31
CA ASP A 324 16.60 11.54 6.65
C ASP A 324 17.40 10.24 6.86
N LEU A 325 18.71 10.31 6.56
CA LEU A 325 19.63 9.18 6.66
C LEU A 325 19.72 8.64 8.09
N ASP A 326 19.78 9.53 9.09
CA ASP A 326 19.94 9.13 10.48
C ASP A 326 18.67 8.46 11.00
N LEU A 327 17.50 8.93 10.57
CA LEU A 327 16.21 8.30 10.86
C LEU A 327 16.08 6.94 10.16
N LYS A 328 16.49 6.82 8.88
CA LYS A 328 16.46 5.53 8.15
C LYS A 328 17.28 4.47 8.86
N ILE A 329 18.51 4.80 9.28
CA ILE A 329 19.37 3.89 10.07
C ILE A 329 18.64 3.47 11.36
N ARG A 330 18.08 4.44 12.12
CA ARG A 330 17.33 4.12 13.34
C ARG A 330 16.10 3.26 13.10
N CYS A 331 15.37 3.47 12.00
CA CYS A 331 14.23 2.63 11.64
C CYS A 331 14.64 1.18 11.35
N ILE A 332 15.79 0.95 10.71
CA ILE A 332 16.37 -0.39 10.55
C ILE A 332 16.70 -1.02 11.91
N GLU A 333 17.28 -0.26 12.81
CA GLU A 333 17.60 -0.70 14.17
C GLU A 333 16.33 -0.99 15.00
N PHE A 334 15.28 -0.19 14.86
CA PHE A 334 13.98 -0.44 15.47
C PHE A 334 13.31 -1.71 14.92
N LEU A 335 13.38 -1.93 13.61
CA LEU A 335 12.90 -3.17 12.99
C LEU A 335 13.59 -4.39 13.61
N ASP A 336 14.91 -4.34 13.76
CA ASP A 336 15.68 -5.43 14.37
C ASP A 336 15.32 -5.67 15.83
N GLU A 337 15.43 -4.61 16.66
CA GLU A 337 15.31 -4.71 18.12
C GLU A 337 13.87 -4.90 18.60
N ARG A 338 12.91 -4.22 17.95
CA ARG A 338 11.54 -4.11 18.44
C ARG A 338 10.55 -5.03 17.72
N LEU A 339 10.93 -5.58 16.53
CA LEU A 339 10.11 -6.52 15.79
C LEU A 339 10.80 -7.89 15.65
N VAL A 340 11.99 -7.93 15.01
CA VAL A 340 12.65 -9.20 14.69
C VAL A 340 13.08 -9.93 15.95
N ARG A 341 13.70 -9.25 16.92
CA ARG A 341 14.11 -9.86 18.19
C ARG A 341 12.93 -10.53 18.93
N PRO A 342 11.81 -9.85 19.21
CA PRO A 342 10.68 -10.49 19.91
C PRO A 342 10.07 -11.63 19.10
N ILE A 343 10.00 -11.56 17.77
CA ILE A 343 9.53 -12.68 16.94
C ILE A 343 10.43 -13.89 17.13
N LEU A 344 11.76 -13.74 16.97
CA LEU A 344 12.70 -14.87 17.13
C LEU A 344 12.67 -15.45 18.54
N ALA A 345 12.64 -14.60 19.57
CA ALA A 345 12.53 -15.03 20.97
C ALA A 345 11.21 -15.78 21.26
N GLY A 346 10.11 -15.29 20.69
CA GLY A 346 8.79 -15.95 20.84
C GLY A 346 8.73 -17.31 20.14
N LEU A 347 9.33 -17.44 18.95
CA LEU A 347 9.45 -18.72 18.26
C LEU A 347 10.24 -19.75 19.10
N GLU A 348 11.36 -19.33 19.70
CA GLU A 348 12.19 -20.16 20.55
C GLU A 348 11.47 -20.55 21.83
N ALA A 349 10.87 -19.60 22.54
CA ALA A 349 10.17 -19.83 23.81
C ALA A 349 8.98 -20.80 23.67
N ASN A 350 8.31 -20.78 22.50
CA ASN A 350 7.16 -21.63 22.23
C ASN A 350 7.50 -22.88 21.41
N ASN A 351 8.79 -23.14 21.13
CA ASN A 351 9.27 -24.25 20.29
C ASN A 351 8.57 -24.31 18.91
N ILE A 352 8.32 -23.17 18.30
CA ILE A 352 7.68 -23.09 16.98
C ILE A 352 8.76 -23.18 15.89
N ALA A 353 8.73 -24.26 15.10
CA ALA A 353 9.57 -24.41 13.93
C ALA A 353 9.01 -23.54 12.78
N ALA A 354 9.71 -22.47 12.43
CA ALA A 354 9.31 -21.55 11.37
C ALA A 354 10.47 -21.18 10.45
N ALA A 355 10.18 -21.10 9.15
CA ALA A 355 11.01 -20.38 8.21
C ALA A 355 10.79 -18.88 8.43
N VAL A 356 11.87 -18.10 8.55
CA VAL A 356 11.82 -16.64 8.72
C VAL A 356 12.64 -16.01 7.60
N ALA A 357 11.97 -15.19 6.80
CA ALA A 357 12.61 -14.38 5.77
C ALA A 357 12.56 -12.90 6.15
N VAL A 358 13.64 -12.18 5.84
CA VAL A 358 13.70 -10.70 5.97
C VAL A 358 14.20 -10.12 4.66
N LEU A 359 13.52 -9.09 4.16
CA LEU A 359 13.88 -8.36 2.95
C LEU A 359 13.18 -7.00 2.90
N PRO A 360 13.71 -6.01 2.15
CA PRO A 360 12.89 -4.90 1.66
C PRO A 360 12.04 -5.36 0.46
N ASP A 361 11.01 -4.63 0.15
CA ASP A 361 10.24 -4.81 -1.07
C ASP A 361 10.93 -4.12 -2.27
N HIS A 362 11.47 -2.92 -2.07
CA HIS A 362 12.30 -2.18 -3.05
C HIS A 362 13.41 -1.39 -2.37
N PRO A 363 14.42 -0.89 -3.10
CA PRO A 363 15.32 0.11 -2.57
C PRO A 363 14.68 1.50 -2.65
N THR A 364 14.90 2.31 -1.60
CA THR A 364 14.58 3.74 -1.60
C THR A 364 15.82 4.53 -1.19
N PRO A 365 16.73 4.81 -2.14
CA PRO A 365 17.97 5.53 -1.83
C PRO A 365 17.70 6.88 -1.19
N VAL A 366 18.25 7.08 0.00
CA VAL A 366 18.03 8.27 0.82
C VAL A 366 18.48 9.57 0.11
N GLU A 367 19.47 9.48 -0.78
CA GLU A 367 19.97 10.65 -1.53
C GLU A 367 18.93 11.17 -2.54
N THR A 368 18.11 10.29 -3.11
CA THR A 368 17.07 10.65 -4.08
C THR A 368 15.69 10.76 -3.46
N GLY A 369 15.41 9.96 -2.44
CA GLY A 369 14.07 9.80 -1.87
C GLY A 369 13.07 9.21 -2.86
N GLN A 370 13.53 8.41 -3.83
CA GLN A 370 12.70 7.78 -4.87
C GLN A 370 12.98 6.29 -4.93
N HIS A 371 11.95 5.49 -5.23
CA HIS A 371 12.10 4.04 -5.35
C HIS A 371 13.07 3.66 -6.46
N GLY A 372 13.98 2.75 -6.15
CA GLY A 372 14.94 2.17 -7.08
C GLY A 372 14.44 0.86 -7.72
N ARG A 373 15.26 0.33 -8.64
CA ARG A 373 14.98 -0.95 -9.34
C ARG A 373 16.06 -2.00 -9.10
N ASP A 374 17.06 -1.67 -8.27
CA ASP A 374 18.11 -2.62 -7.95
C ASP A 374 17.50 -3.83 -7.23
N PRO A 375 17.98 -5.07 -7.49
CA PRO A 375 17.51 -6.23 -6.75
C PRO A 375 17.77 -6.08 -5.26
N VAL A 376 16.79 -6.43 -4.45
CA VAL A 376 16.82 -6.27 -2.99
C VAL A 376 17.53 -7.45 -2.30
N PRO A 377 18.25 -7.23 -1.18
CA PRO A 377 18.83 -8.29 -0.38
C PRO A 377 17.73 -9.13 0.28
N VAL A 378 17.97 -10.45 0.34
CA VAL A 378 17.07 -11.42 0.98
C VAL A 378 17.88 -12.30 1.91
N ALA A 379 17.38 -12.54 3.13
CA ALA A 379 17.87 -13.61 3.99
C ALA A 379 16.74 -14.54 4.38
N ILE A 380 16.93 -15.84 4.28
CA ILE A 380 15.97 -16.89 4.65
C ILE A 380 16.65 -17.84 5.63
N ARG A 381 16.16 -17.88 6.87
CA ARG A 381 16.52 -18.87 7.87
C ARG A 381 15.44 -19.93 7.93
N ARG A 382 15.81 -21.17 7.73
CA ARG A 382 14.87 -22.28 7.72
C ARG A 382 15.40 -23.43 8.60
N PRO A 383 14.57 -23.99 9.48
CA PRO A 383 14.97 -25.15 10.29
C PRO A 383 15.42 -26.32 9.41
N GLY A 384 16.61 -26.83 9.67
CA GLY A 384 17.17 -27.94 8.93
C GLY A 384 18.04 -27.61 7.70
N ASP A 385 17.98 -26.35 7.23
CA ASP A 385 18.86 -25.91 6.14
C ASP A 385 20.24 -25.57 6.66
N ALA A 386 21.30 -26.00 5.91
CA ALA A 386 22.64 -25.54 6.18
C ALA A 386 22.80 -24.07 5.78
N PRO A 387 23.40 -23.22 6.64
CA PRO A 387 23.65 -21.82 6.31
C PRO A 387 24.65 -21.69 5.15
N ASP A 388 24.66 -20.55 4.48
CA ASP A 388 25.73 -20.20 3.54
C ASP A 388 26.90 -19.48 4.24
N ALA A 389 27.86 -18.99 3.48
CA ALA A 389 29.10 -18.39 4.03
C ALA A 389 28.94 -16.92 4.44
N THR A 390 27.73 -16.34 4.34
CA THR A 390 27.50 -14.92 4.65
C THR A 390 27.47 -14.68 6.16
N THR A 391 27.95 -13.52 6.61
CA THR A 391 28.16 -13.24 8.05
C THR A 391 27.28 -12.13 8.59
N GLY A 392 26.64 -11.37 7.74
CA GLY A 392 25.74 -10.26 8.08
C GLY A 392 24.76 -10.02 6.96
N TYR A 393 23.78 -9.15 7.18
CA TYR A 393 22.74 -8.83 6.22
C TYR A 393 22.94 -7.41 5.64
N ASP A 394 23.31 -7.37 4.38
CA ASP A 394 23.40 -6.16 3.57
C ASP A 394 23.41 -6.49 2.07
N GLU A 395 23.42 -5.48 1.21
CA GLU A 395 23.36 -5.61 -0.24
C GLU A 395 24.59 -6.36 -0.82
N VAL A 396 25.76 -6.20 -0.20
CA VAL A 396 27.01 -6.84 -0.65
C VAL A 396 27.06 -8.30 -0.23
N GLN A 397 26.73 -8.60 1.03
CA GLN A 397 26.64 -9.97 1.54
C GLN A 397 25.60 -10.77 0.77
N ALA A 398 24.42 -10.22 0.57
CA ALA A 398 23.33 -10.87 -0.16
C ALA A 398 23.71 -11.18 -1.63
N ALA A 399 24.53 -10.34 -2.26
CA ALA A 399 25.02 -10.60 -3.61
C ALA A 399 25.96 -11.83 -3.70
N GLN A 400 26.56 -12.25 -2.58
CA GLN A 400 27.46 -13.42 -2.46
C GLN A 400 26.74 -14.65 -1.92
N GLY A 401 25.49 -14.51 -1.49
CA GLY A 401 24.70 -15.57 -0.87
C GLY A 401 24.33 -16.70 -1.84
N ALA A 402 24.16 -17.90 -1.30
CA ALA A 402 23.93 -19.14 -2.07
C ALA A 402 22.60 -19.19 -2.82
N LEU A 403 21.62 -18.32 -2.49
CA LEU A 403 20.36 -18.27 -3.21
C LEU A 403 20.48 -17.57 -4.58
N GLY A 404 21.53 -16.78 -4.80
CA GLY A 404 21.74 -16.04 -6.04
C GLY A 404 20.69 -14.93 -6.29
N LEU A 405 20.48 -14.58 -7.56
CA LEU A 405 19.42 -13.66 -7.96
C LEU A 405 18.16 -14.45 -8.26
N MET A 406 17.09 -14.18 -7.51
CA MET A 406 15.75 -14.76 -7.69
C MET A 406 14.88 -13.83 -8.50
N VAL A 407 13.99 -14.39 -9.32
CA VAL A 407 13.01 -13.68 -10.13
C VAL A 407 11.63 -14.37 -10.09
N GLY A 408 10.58 -13.63 -10.41
CA GLY A 408 9.23 -14.20 -10.42
C GLY A 408 8.83 -14.80 -9.06
N ASP A 409 8.36 -16.03 -9.05
CA ASP A 409 7.89 -16.70 -7.84
C ASP A 409 8.94 -17.58 -7.14
N GLU A 410 10.21 -17.48 -7.53
CA GLU A 410 11.29 -18.30 -6.93
C GLU A 410 11.45 -18.06 -5.43
N PHE A 411 11.34 -16.81 -4.99
CA PHE A 411 11.47 -16.46 -3.57
C PHE A 411 10.37 -17.11 -2.73
N ILE A 412 9.10 -16.88 -3.10
CA ILE A 412 7.97 -17.39 -2.31
C ILE A 412 7.94 -18.92 -2.30
N ARG A 413 8.31 -19.59 -3.40
CA ARG A 413 8.47 -21.05 -3.45
C ARG A 413 9.56 -21.53 -2.51
N ARG A 414 10.68 -20.82 -2.43
CA ARG A 414 11.80 -21.21 -1.55
C ARG A 414 11.46 -21.03 -0.07
N VAL A 415 10.73 -19.99 0.26
CA VAL A 415 10.40 -19.71 1.65
C VAL A 415 9.27 -20.61 2.18
N LEU A 416 8.37 -21.06 1.30
CA LEU A 416 7.25 -21.96 1.63
C LEU A 416 7.60 -23.46 1.50
N ALA A 417 8.62 -23.81 0.72
CA ALA A 417 9.04 -25.22 0.55
C ALA A 417 9.45 -25.86 1.88
#